data_57c8215ddd32214872bb1a4ec64c47f0
#
_entry.id   57c8215ddd32214872bb1a4ec64c47f0
#
_cell.length_a   1.000
_cell.length_b   1.000
_cell.length_c   1.000
_cell.angle_alpha   90.00
_cell.angle_beta   90.00
_cell.angle_gamma   90.00
#
_symmetry.space_group_name_H-M   'P 1'
#
loop_
_entity.id
_entity.type
_entity.pdbx_description
1 polymer ?
#
loop_
_entity_poly.entity_id
_entity_poly.type
_entity_poly.pdbx_seq_one_letter_code
_entity_poly.pdbx_strand_id
1 'polypeptide(L)'
;MKKYLVTNKKTQEICGKFDSKSEAADEMLGFIKEHNEDVDSDDEEYLTPFDFTLEEIESKEINEVVTDYEKAREYLGGKPNADFTVAKKILSGNCVQLEDVTRLVSELNPKHVKAIIAFNRLCAIAQAWNKEDDFTPDFSNRNQEKWFPWFVYSDDAAGFVFAYTIYAAAYAYAHIGSRLCFKTSARARQFGEQFIDLWNQVLLFR
;
A
#
# COMPACT_ATOMS: atom_id res chain seq x y z
N MET A 1 -3.33 3.07 -16.89
CA MET A 1 -4.76 2.67 -16.77
C MET A 1 -5.64 3.91 -16.80
N LYS A 2 -6.81 3.88 -17.43
CA LYS A 2 -7.76 5.00 -17.39
C LYS A 2 -8.55 4.92 -16.11
N LYS A 3 -8.66 6.04 -15.40
CA LYS A 3 -9.54 6.20 -14.24
C LYS A 3 -10.40 7.45 -14.42
N TYR A 4 -11.48 7.52 -13.68
CA TYR A 4 -12.43 8.62 -13.73
C TYR A 4 -12.43 9.35 -12.39
N LEU A 5 -12.10 10.65 -12.45
CA LEU A 5 -12.04 11.52 -11.28
C LEU A 5 -13.36 12.28 -11.16
N VAL A 6 -13.99 12.20 -10.00
CA VAL A 6 -15.17 13.01 -9.67
C VAL A 6 -14.75 14.13 -8.72
N THR A 7 -15.00 15.37 -9.13
CA THR A 7 -14.67 16.57 -8.33
C THR A 7 -15.92 17.44 -8.16
N ASN A 8 -16.20 17.86 -6.94
CA ASN A 8 -17.23 18.83 -6.64
C ASN A 8 -16.72 20.25 -7.05
N LYS A 9 -17.43 20.92 -7.94
CA LYS A 9 -17.05 22.25 -8.44
C LYS A 9 -17.22 23.35 -7.39
N LYS A 10 -18.17 23.22 -6.46
CA LYS A 10 -18.42 24.21 -5.42
C LYS A 10 -17.31 24.19 -4.37
N THR A 11 -16.89 23.00 -3.92
CA THR A 11 -15.88 22.86 -2.84
C THR A 11 -14.47 22.60 -3.36
N GLN A 12 -14.31 22.25 -4.66
CA GLN A 12 -13.06 21.79 -5.27
C GLN A 12 -12.51 20.51 -4.65
N GLU A 13 -13.34 19.76 -3.95
CA GLU A 13 -12.97 18.51 -3.33
C GLU A 13 -13.09 17.34 -4.31
N ILE A 14 -12.12 16.44 -4.24
CA ILE A 14 -12.13 15.18 -4.99
C ILE A 14 -13.00 14.19 -4.23
N CYS A 15 -14.13 13.79 -4.83
CA CYS A 15 -15.07 12.83 -4.24
C CYS A 15 -14.57 11.38 -4.40
N GLY A 16 -13.80 11.09 -5.44
CA GLY A 16 -13.24 9.76 -5.64
C GLY A 16 -12.57 9.58 -7.00
N LYS A 17 -11.87 8.42 -7.12
CA LYS A 17 -11.30 7.91 -8.37
C LYS A 17 -11.84 6.51 -8.62
N PHE A 18 -12.40 6.30 -9.81
CA PHE A 18 -13.14 5.09 -10.17
C PHE A 18 -12.55 4.42 -11.41
N ASP A 19 -12.73 3.12 -11.53
CA ASP A 19 -12.19 2.33 -12.63
C ASP A 19 -13.04 2.39 -13.90
N SER A 20 -14.31 2.78 -13.76
CA SER A 20 -15.21 2.97 -14.90
C SER A 20 -16.02 4.26 -14.79
N LYS A 21 -16.46 4.77 -15.96
CA LYS A 21 -17.32 5.95 -16.03
C LYS A 21 -18.70 5.70 -15.40
N SER A 22 -19.20 4.47 -15.49
CA SER A 22 -20.49 4.09 -14.90
C SER A 22 -20.40 4.13 -13.38
N GLU A 23 -19.38 3.48 -12.81
CA GLU A 23 -19.13 3.49 -11.37
C GLU A 23 -18.97 4.92 -10.83
N ALA A 24 -18.18 5.75 -11.50
CA ALA A 24 -18.00 7.14 -11.13
C ALA A 24 -19.32 7.95 -11.14
N ALA A 25 -20.19 7.67 -12.10
CA ALA A 25 -21.50 8.32 -12.20
C ALA A 25 -22.46 7.82 -11.11
N ASP A 26 -22.47 6.52 -10.84
CA ASP A 26 -23.32 5.92 -9.82
C ASP A 26 -22.95 6.40 -8.42
N GLU A 27 -21.66 6.45 -8.10
CA GLU A 27 -21.16 6.98 -6.82
C GLU A 27 -21.40 8.48 -6.67
N MET A 28 -21.22 9.25 -7.75
CA MET A 28 -21.58 10.68 -7.75
C MET A 28 -23.05 10.90 -7.43
N LEU A 29 -23.95 10.11 -8.03
CA LEU A 29 -25.38 10.20 -7.77
C LEU A 29 -25.74 9.74 -6.35
N GLY A 30 -25.05 8.73 -5.83
CA GLY A 30 -25.15 8.29 -4.44
C GLY A 30 -24.79 9.40 -3.46
N PHE A 31 -23.65 10.05 -3.69
CA PHE A 31 -23.18 11.20 -2.89
C PHE A 31 -24.17 12.37 -2.91
N ILE A 32 -24.69 12.72 -4.09
CA ILE A 32 -25.69 13.79 -4.23
C ILE A 32 -26.97 13.46 -3.45
N LYS A 33 -27.42 12.22 -3.54
CA LYS A 33 -28.63 11.77 -2.85
C LYS A 33 -28.47 11.84 -1.33
N GLU A 34 -27.36 11.32 -0.81
CA GLU A 34 -27.05 11.35 0.63
C GLU A 34 -26.95 12.80 1.16
N HIS A 35 -26.25 13.67 0.41
CA HIS A 35 -26.12 15.07 0.79
C HIS A 35 -27.48 15.80 0.82
N ASN A 36 -28.34 15.54 -0.15
CA ASN A 36 -29.61 16.22 -0.31
C ASN A 36 -30.75 15.63 0.57
N GLU A 37 -30.51 14.57 1.34
CA GLU A 37 -31.55 13.98 2.21
C GLU A 37 -32.09 15.00 3.24
N ASP A 38 -31.22 15.91 3.71
CA ASP A 38 -31.57 16.93 4.72
C ASP A 38 -31.55 18.38 4.18
N VAL A 39 -31.49 18.56 2.84
CA VAL A 39 -31.38 19.89 2.20
C VAL A 39 -32.58 20.13 1.28
N ASP A 40 -33.28 21.25 1.44
CA ASP A 40 -34.40 21.63 0.59
C ASP A 40 -33.91 21.98 -0.83
N SER A 41 -34.73 21.62 -1.85
CA SER A 41 -34.37 21.81 -3.27
C SER A 41 -34.16 23.27 -3.70
N ASP A 42 -34.63 24.21 -2.88
CA ASP A 42 -34.52 25.65 -3.12
C ASP A 42 -33.30 26.25 -2.39
N ASP A 43 -32.54 25.44 -1.64
CA ASP A 43 -31.34 25.88 -0.93
C ASP A 43 -30.12 25.95 -1.86
N GLU A 44 -29.25 26.93 -1.63
CA GLU A 44 -27.97 27.06 -2.35
C GLU A 44 -27.03 25.89 -2.12
N GLU A 45 -27.19 25.16 -1.01
CA GLU A 45 -26.41 23.97 -0.67
C GLU A 45 -26.88 22.71 -1.43
N TYR A 46 -28.08 22.74 -2.04
CA TYR A 46 -28.60 21.60 -2.81
C TYR A 46 -27.66 21.27 -3.97
N LEU A 47 -27.26 19.98 -4.05
CA LEU A 47 -26.33 19.51 -5.06
C LEU A 47 -27.06 18.86 -6.23
N THR A 48 -26.57 19.13 -7.43
CA THR A 48 -27.02 18.54 -8.69
C THR A 48 -25.84 17.90 -9.41
N PRO A 49 -26.07 17.01 -10.39
CA PRO A 49 -24.99 16.47 -11.22
C PRO A 49 -24.14 17.54 -11.94
N PHE A 50 -24.71 18.74 -12.17
CA PHE A 50 -24.00 19.86 -12.80
C PHE A 50 -22.95 20.50 -11.88
N ASP A 51 -23.03 20.26 -10.57
CA ASP A 51 -22.06 20.73 -9.59
C ASP A 51 -20.80 19.87 -9.52
N PHE A 52 -20.72 18.83 -10.35
CA PHE A 52 -19.58 17.92 -10.42
C PHE A 52 -18.91 17.94 -11.79
N THR A 53 -17.62 17.65 -11.81
CA THR A 53 -16.88 17.25 -13.02
C THR A 53 -16.58 15.77 -12.93
N LEU A 54 -16.64 15.11 -14.09
CA LEU A 54 -16.22 13.73 -14.27
C LEU A 54 -15.18 13.73 -15.39
N GLU A 55 -13.91 13.61 -15.00
CA GLU A 55 -12.77 13.70 -15.91
C GLU A 55 -12.08 12.34 -16.06
N GLU A 56 -11.79 11.96 -17.31
CA GLU A 56 -10.93 10.80 -17.57
C GLU A 56 -9.48 11.21 -17.33
N ILE A 57 -8.80 10.50 -16.44
CA ILE A 57 -7.40 10.72 -16.11
C ILE A 57 -6.58 9.48 -16.43
N GLU A 58 -5.36 9.67 -16.92
CA GLU A 58 -4.39 8.58 -17.00
C GLU A 58 -3.79 8.35 -15.61
N SER A 59 -4.08 7.19 -15.03
CA SER A 59 -3.50 6.76 -13.76
C SER A 59 -2.45 5.69 -14.02
N LYS A 60 -1.28 5.85 -13.43
CA LYS A 60 -0.27 4.79 -13.36
C LYS A 60 -0.71 3.73 -12.36
N GLU A 61 -0.34 2.49 -12.63
CA GLU A 61 -0.50 1.41 -11.67
C GLU A 61 0.34 1.69 -10.42
N ILE A 62 -0.12 1.23 -9.26
CA ILE A 62 0.57 1.49 -7.99
C ILE A 62 2.00 0.93 -7.98
N ASN A 63 2.25 -0.17 -8.66
CA ASN A 63 3.58 -0.75 -8.81
C ASN A 63 4.52 0.09 -9.68
N GLU A 64 3.99 0.99 -10.54
CA GLU A 64 4.78 1.98 -11.29
C GLU A 64 5.04 3.25 -10.48
N VAL A 65 4.13 3.58 -9.55
CA VAL A 65 4.22 4.77 -8.70
C VAL A 65 5.07 4.48 -7.46
N VAL A 66 4.77 3.38 -6.75
CA VAL A 66 5.43 2.99 -5.52
C VAL A 66 6.42 1.86 -5.81
N THR A 67 7.60 2.25 -6.27
CA THR A 67 8.67 1.34 -6.69
C THR A 67 9.73 1.10 -5.61
N ASP A 68 9.67 1.85 -4.51
CA ASP A 68 10.65 1.78 -3.42
C ASP A 68 10.05 2.27 -2.09
N TYR A 69 10.85 2.19 -1.03
CA TYR A 69 10.43 2.59 0.31
C TYR A 69 10.15 4.09 0.45
N GLU A 70 10.93 4.95 -0.19
CA GLU A 70 10.76 6.41 -0.08
C GLU A 70 9.43 6.83 -0.75
N LYS A 71 9.14 6.30 -1.92
CA LYS A 71 7.87 6.53 -2.62
C LYS A 71 6.67 5.95 -1.86
N ALA A 72 6.84 4.80 -1.20
CA ALA A 72 5.80 4.25 -0.32
C ALA A 72 5.50 5.21 0.84
N ARG A 73 6.52 5.81 1.41
CA ARG A 73 6.39 6.78 2.50
C ARG A 73 5.68 8.05 2.05
N GLU A 74 6.04 8.59 0.89
CA GLU A 74 5.38 9.75 0.29
C GLU A 74 3.90 9.45 0.02
N TYR A 75 3.61 8.31 -0.58
CA TYR A 75 2.25 7.88 -0.88
C TYR A 75 1.37 7.71 0.37
N LEU A 76 1.95 7.28 1.48
CA LEU A 76 1.26 7.15 2.77
C LEU A 76 1.10 8.49 3.52
N GLY A 77 1.49 9.62 2.92
CA GLY A 77 1.40 10.96 3.52
C GLY A 77 2.58 11.31 4.41
N GLY A 78 3.67 10.56 4.34
CA GLY A 78 4.94 10.93 4.94
C GLY A 78 5.52 12.12 4.20
N LYS A 79 5.82 13.21 4.92
CA LYS A 79 6.48 14.36 4.30
C LYS A 79 7.83 13.92 3.74
N PRO A 80 8.17 14.25 2.47
CA PRO A 80 9.53 14.13 1.99
C PRO A 80 10.42 14.91 2.94
N ASN A 81 11.45 14.29 3.48
CA ASN A 81 12.35 14.91 4.47
C ASN A 81 11.73 15.35 5.81
N ALA A 82 10.47 14.99 6.11
CA ALA A 82 10.01 15.09 7.49
C ALA A 82 10.95 14.27 8.35
N ASP A 83 11.37 14.85 9.48
CA ASP A 83 12.33 14.31 10.43
C ASP A 83 12.05 12.85 10.85
N PHE A 84 12.25 11.95 9.91
CA PHE A 84 12.52 10.53 10.18
C PHE A 84 13.87 10.35 10.85
N THR A 85 14.40 11.40 11.45
CA THR A 85 15.77 11.43 11.88
C THR A 85 16.07 10.24 12.76
N VAL A 86 15.19 9.87 13.65
CA VAL A 86 15.40 8.70 14.50
C VAL A 86 15.04 7.40 13.78
N ALA A 87 13.82 7.29 13.26
CA ALA A 87 13.39 6.05 12.60
C ALA A 87 14.16 5.77 11.29
N LYS A 88 14.41 6.78 10.47
CA LYS A 88 15.21 6.63 9.23
C LYS A 88 16.64 6.25 9.53
N LYS A 89 17.23 6.81 10.57
CA LYS A 89 18.60 6.51 10.96
C LYS A 89 18.71 5.12 11.61
N ILE A 90 17.72 4.71 12.43
CA ILE A 90 17.65 3.34 12.95
C ILE A 90 17.48 2.34 11.80
N LEU A 91 16.55 2.60 10.87
CA LEU A 91 16.21 1.70 9.79
C LEU A 91 17.20 1.71 8.62
N SER A 92 17.99 2.77 8.48
CA SER A 92 19.11 2.84 7.51
C SER A 92 20.41 2.28 8.04
N GLY A 93 20.46 1.86 9.29
CA GLY A 93 21.72 1.45 9.96
C GLY A 93 22.64 2.61 10.33
N ASN A 94 22.22 3.85 10.07
CA ASN A 94 22.92 5.06 10.47
C ASN A 94 22.38 5.51 11.83
N CYS A 95 22.80 4.83 12.89
CA CYS A 95 22.36 5.16 14.25
C CYS A 95 22.69 6.61 14.59
N VAL A 96 21.67 7.29 15.08
CA VAL A 96 21.81 8.56 15.75
C VAL A 96 21.97 8.28 17.22
N GLN A 97 22.90 8.87 17.78
CA GLN A 97 23.27 9.25 19.15
C GLN A 97 22.21 9.12 20.28
N LEU A 98 21.39 8.12 20.24
CA LEU A 98 20.74 7.60 21.44
C LEU A 98 21.64 6.43 21.87
N GLU A 99 22.39 6.62 22.94
CA GLU A 99 23.31 5.61 23.50
C GLU A 99 22.63 4.24 23.62
N ASP A 100 21.35 4.23 24.00
CA ASP A 100 20.56 3.00 24.14
C ASP A 100 20.26 2.32 22.80
N VAL A 101 20.03 3.07 21.73
CA VAL A 101 19.76 2.52 20.39
C VAL A 101 21.05 2.04 19.75
N THR A 102 22.15 2.78 19.91
CA THR A 102 23.48 2.38 19.45
C THR A 102 23.90 1.09 20.13
N ARG A 103 23.66 0.97 21.42
CA ARG A 103 23.92 -0.24 22.19
C ARG A 103 23.07 -1.41 21.71
N LEU A 104 21.75 -1.22 21.53
CA LEU A 104 20.85 -2.26 21.04
C LEU A 104 21.27 -2.76 19.67
N VAL A 105 21.64 -1.87 18.75
CA VAL A 105 22.10 -2.24 17.39
C VAL A 105 23.46 -2.92 17.41
N SER A 106 24.37 -2.52 18.31
CA SER A 106 25.69 -3.16 18.44
C SER A 106 25.62 -4.58 19.03
N GLU A 107 24.59 -4.85 19.81
CA GLU A 107 24.33 -6.17 20.40
C GLU A 107 23.62 -7.13 19.43
N LEU A 108 23.01 -6.60 18.34
CA LEU A 108 22.33 -7.40 17.34
C LEU A 108 23.29 -7.91 16.25
N ASN A 109 23.07 -9.14 15.81
CA ASN A 109 23.78 -9.66 14.64
C ASN A 109 23.49 -8.77 13.41
N PRO A 110 24.52 -8.23 12.71
CA PRO A 110 24.32 -7.35 11.54
C PRO A 110 23.44 -7.96 10.43
N LYS A 111 23.46 -9.28 10.28
CA LYS A 111 22.62 -9.99 9.31
C LYS A 111 21.14 -9.92 9.69
N HIS A 112 20.82 -10.03 11.00
CA HIS A 112 19.45 -9.83 11.49
C HIS A 112 18.98 -8.40 11.31
N VAL A 113 19.87 -7.42 11.54
CA VAL A 113 19.53 -6.00 11.33
C VAL A 113 19.17 -5.74 9.87
N LYS A 114 19.95 -6.26 8.91
CA LYS A 114 19.61 -6.17 7.48
C LYS A 114 18.24 -6.77 7.16
N ALA A 115 17.95 -7.95 7.68
CA ALA A 115 16.66 -8.60 7.46
C ALA A 115 15.50 -7.79 8.05
N ILE A 116 15.64 -7.24 9.25
CA ILE A 116 14.62 -6.39 9.90
C ILE A 116 14.38 -5.13 9.08
N ILE A 117 15.44 -4.48 8.60
CA ILE A 117 15.31 -3.28 7.75
C ILE A 117 14.60 -3.60 6.45
N ALA A 118 14.99 -4.69 5.75
CA ALA A 118 14.35 -5.13 4.51
C ALA A 118 12.87 -5.47 4.73
N PHE A 119 12.55 -6.19 5.81
CA PHE A 119 11.17 -6.52 6.17
C PHE A 119 10.32 -5.28 6.41
N ASN A 120 10.85 -4.29 7.15
CA ASN A 120 10.12 -3.03 7.36
C ASN A 120 9.86 -2.27 6.06
N ARG A 121 10.81 -2.28 5.12
CA ARG A 121 10.63 -1.68 3.79
C ARG A 121 9.52 -2.38 3.01
N LEU A 122 9.53 -3.70 2.98
CA LEU A 122 8.46 -4.49 2.36
C LEU A 122 7.09 -4.16 2.97
N CYS A 123 7.00 -4.07 4.31
CA CYS A 123 5.74 -3.73 4.98
C CYS A 123 5.21 -2.34 4.58
N ALA A 124 6.08 -1.33 4.48
CA ALA A 124 5.67 0.01 4.09
C ALA A 124 5.18 0.07 2.63
N ILE A 125 5.88 -0.63 1.72
CA ILE A 125 5.48 -0.71 0.32
C ILE A 125 4.16 -1.47 0.18
N ALA A 126 4.00 -2.61 0.86
CA ALA A 126 2.77 -3.38 0.86
C ALA A 126 1.59 -2.58 1.41
N GLN A 127 1.79 -1.80 2.47
CA GLN A 127 0.77 -0.91 3.02
C GLN A 127 0.33 0.15 2.00
N ALA A 128 1.27 0.73 1.24
CA ALA A 128 0.94 1.70 0.20
C ALA A 128 0.12 1.07 -0.94
N TRP A 129 0.51 -0.13 -1.38
CA TRP A 129 -0.22 -0.87 -2.42
C TRP A 129 -1.62 -1.27 -1.96
N ASN A 130 -1.74 -1.77 -0.72
CA ASN A 130 -3.03 -2.15 -0.16
C ASN A 130 -3.96 -0.94 0.05
N LYS A 131 -3.40 0.23 0.36
CA LYS A 131 -4.16 1.48 0.45
C LYS A 131 -4.76 1.88 -0.90
N GLU A 132 -4.01 1.72 -2.00
CA GLU A 132 -4.53 1.98 -3.36
C GLU A 132 -5.63 0.99 -3.76
N ASP A 133 -5.48 -0.27 -3.35
CA ASP A 133 -6.45 -1.33 -3.66
C ASP A 133 -7.67 -1.31 -2.70
N ASP A 134 -7.77 -0.33 -1.79
CA ASP A 134 -8.76 -0.29 -0.70
C ASP A 134 -8.86 -1.66 0.00
N PHE A 135 -7.72 -2.16 0.45
CA PHE A 135 -7.61 -3.47 1.06
C PHE A 135 -7.01 -3.40 2.46
N THR A 136 -7.84 -3.74 3.44
CA THR A 136 -7.40 -3.98 4.82
C THR A 136 -7.57 -5.45 5.16
N PRO A 137 -6.48 -6.20 5.40
CA PRO A 137 -6.58 -7.61 5.75
C PRO A 137 -7.33 -7.84 7.06
N ASP A 138 -8.45 -8.54 6.99
CA ASP A 138 -9.25 -8.96 8.14
C ASP A 138 -9.27 -10.49 8.25
N PHE A 139 -8.52 -11.04 9.21
CA PHE A 139 -8.44 -12.49 9.44
C PHE A 139 -9.66 -13.05 10.17
N SER A 140 -10.53 -12.22 10.72
CA SER A 140 -11.84 -12.63 11.23
C SER A 140 -12.83 -12.91 10.11
N ASN A 141 -12.68 -12.22 8.97
CA ASN A 141 -13.49 -12.44 7.78
C ASN A 141 -12.95 -13.61 6.94
N ARG A 142 -13.59 -14.77 7.07
CA ARG A 142 -13.22 -15.99 6.33
C ARG A 142 -13.53 -15.94 4.83
N ASN A 143 -14.34 -14.99 4.39
CA ASN A 143 -14.68 -14.81 2.98
C ASN A 143 -13.72 -13.86 2.26
N GLN A 144 -12.87 -13.15 3.00
CA GLN A 144 -11.85 -12.29 2.43
C GLN A 144 -10.59 -13.10 2.13
N GLU A 145 -10.27 -13.27 0.86
CA GLU A 145 -9.01 -13.88 0.44
C GLU A 145 -7.82 -12.94 0.73
N LYS A 146 -6.73 -13.50 1.24
CA LYS A 146 -5.46 -12.82 1.48
C LYS A 146 -4.40 -13.55 0.68
N TRP A 147 -3.87 -12.91 -0.35
CA TRP A 147 -2.90 -13.50 -1.28
C TRP A 147 -1.47 -13.15 -0.87
N PHE A 148 -0.59 -14.13 -0.94
CA PHE A 148 0.82 -14.02 -0.53
C PHE A 148 1.72 -14.47 -1.66
N PRO A 149 2.88 -13.81 -1.90
CA PRO A 149 3.92 -14.34 -2.77
C PRO A 149 4.59 -15.55 -2.12
N TRP A 150 4.91 -16.54 -2.93
CA TRP A 150 5.65 -17.73 -2.52
C TRP A 150 6.95 -17.85 -3.28
N PHE A 151 8.01 -18.24 -2.60
CA PHE A 151 9.36 -18.25 -3.13
C PHE A 151 9.96 -19.65 -3.02
N VAL A 152 10.82 -19.99 -3.96
CA VAL A 152 11.62 -21.22 -3.99
C VAL A 152 13.09 -20.85 -4.11
N TYR A 153 13.96 -21.58 -3.42
CA TYR A 153 15.40 -21.38 -3.56
C TYR A 153 15.87 -21.92 -4.92
N SER A 154 16.69 -21.15 -5.61
CA SER A 154 17.30 -21.50 -6.87
C SER A 154 18.83 -21.47 -6.73
N ASP A 155 19.48 -22.58 -7.03
CA ASP A 155 20.94 -22.66 -7.03
C ASP A 155 21.55 -21.76 -8.12
N ASP A 156 20.91 -21.68 -9.28
CA ASP A 156 21.36 -20.85 -10.40
C ASP A 156 21.32 -19.35 -10.06
N ALA A 157 20.27 -18.90 -9.36
CA ALA A 157 20.14 -17.53 -8.89
C ALA A 157 20.92 -17.29 -7.57
N ALA A 158 21.44 -18.35 -6.96
CA ALA A 158 22.04 -18.35 -5.63
C ALA A 158 21.17 -17.61 -4.59
N GLY A 159 19.84 -17.79 -4.68
CA GLY A 159 18.87 -17.09 -3.85
C GLY A 159 17.43 -17.55 -4.09
N PHE A 160 16.50 -16.90 -3.40
CA PHE A 160 15.09 -17.15 -3.63
C PHE A 160 14.61 -16.44 -4.91
N VAL A 161 13.76 -17.12 -5.66
CA VAL A 161 13.03 -16.58 -6.81
C VAL A 161 11.53 -16.73 -6.58
N PHE A 162 10.75 -15.84 -7.18
CA PHE A 162 9.29 -15.97 -7.13
C PHE A 162 8.85 -17.27 -7.82
N ALA A 163 7.98 -18.03 -7.16
CA ALA A 163 7.45 -19.29 -7.69
C ALA A 163 5.98 -19.15 -8.08
N TYR A 164 5.12 -18.83 -7.14
CA TYR A 164 3.68 -18.68 -7.35
C TYR A 164 3.06 -17.83 -6.24
N THR A 165 1.76 -17.66 -6.26
CA THR A 165 1.00 -17.04 -5.16
C THR A 165 0.15 -18.09 -4.45
N ILE A 166 -0.02 -17.91 -3.15
CA ILE A 166 -0.91 -18.74 -2.34
C ILE A 166 -1.88 -17.84 -1.60
N TYR A 167 -3.08 -18.31 -1.29
CA TYR A 167 -4.02 -17.56 -0.49
C TYR A 167 -4.35 -18.26 0.83
N ALA A 168 -4.78 -17.46 1.80
CA ALA A 168 -5.38 -17.91 3.04
C ALA A 168 -6.52 -16.98 3.44
N ALA A 169 -7.63 -17.54 3.90
CA ALA A 169 -8.76 -16.74 4.39
C ALA A 169 -8.63 -16.42 5.89
N ALA A 170 -8.38 -17.45 6.71
CA ALA A 170 -8.34 -17.34 8.17
C ALA A 170 -6.99 -17.72 8.79
N TYR A 171 -6.00 -18.05 7.99
CA TYR A 171 -4.68 -18.47 8.45
C TYR A 171 -3.62 -17.43 8.07
N ALA A 172 -2.66 -17.21 8.95
CA ALA A 172 -1.48 -16.40 8.67
C ALA A 172 -0.23 -17.26 8.78
N TYR A 173 0.71 -17.06 7.87
CA TYR A 173 2.04 -17.63 8.02
C TYR A 173 2.79 -16.87 9.10
N ALA A 174 3.43 -17.57 10.03
CA ALA A 174 4.03 -17.02 11.25
C ALA A 174 4.99 -15.84 11.01
N HIS A 175 5.65 -15.81 9.84
CA HIS A 175 6.65 -14.81 9.50
C HIS A 175 6.14 -13.66 8.60
N ILE A 176 4.93 -13.76 8.04
CA ILE A 176 4.37 -12.76 7.11
C ILE A 176 3.17 -12.03 7.73
N GLY A 177 2.19 -12.76 8.25
CA GLY A 177 0.98 -12.21 8.85
C GLY A 177 0.22 -11.27 7.89
N SER A 178 -0.52 -10.33 8.47
CA SER A 178 -1.33 -9.36 7.73
C SER A 178 -0.52 -8.28 7.01
N ARG A 179 0.79 -8.16 7.27
CA ARG A 179 1.59 -7.04 6.74
C ARG A 179 2.00 -7.21 5.29
N LEU A 180 2.07 -8.44 4.80
CA LEU A 180 2.58 -8.79 3.47
C LEU A 180 1.61 -9.67 2.70
N CYS A 181 0.31 -9.39 2.82
CA CYS A 181 -0.73 -10.00 2.01
C CYS A 181 -1.48 -8.94 1.19
N PHE A 182 -2.12 -9.38 0.11
CA PHE A 182 -2.69 -8.52 -0.91
C PHE A 182 -4.10 -8.98 -1.27
N LYS A 183 -4.89 -8.05 -1.85
CA LYS A 183 -6.27 -8.28 -2.27
C LYS A 183 -6.38 -9.36 -3.35
N THR A 184 -5.41 -9.43 -4.27
CA THR A 184 -5.46 -10.33 -5.44
C THR A 184 -4.16 -11.10 -5.65
N SER A 185 -4.27 -12.25 -6.31
CA SER A 185 -3.12 -13.05 -6.77
C SER A 185 -2.17 -12.25 -7.67
N ALA A 186 -2.72 -11.43 -8.57
CA ALA A 186 -1.93 -10.59 -9.47
C ALA A 186 -1.08 -9.58 -8.70
N ARG A 187 -1.66 -8.93 -7.68
CA ARG A 187 -0.96 -7.96 -6.83
C ARG A 187 0.14 -8.62 -5.99
N ALA A 188 -0.14 -9.78 -5.42
CA ALA A 188 0.87 -10.56 -4.69
C ALA A 188 2.02 -11.01 -5.59
N ARG A 189 1.73 -11.40 -6.84
CA ARG A 189 2.75 -11.75 -7.85
C ARG A 189 3.65 -10.56 -8.17
N GLN A 190 3.06 -9.43 -8.57
CA GLN A 190 3.80 -8.20 -8.90
C GLN A 190 4.73 -7.79 -7.76
N PHE A 191 4.23 -7.83 -6.53
CA PHE A 191 5.02 -7.50 -5.35
C PHE A 191 6.17 -8.49 -5.10
N GLY A 192 5.91 -9.78 -5.25
CA GLY A 192 6.93 -10.82 -5.08
C GLY A 192 8.07 -10.71 -6.10
N GLU A 193 7.72 -10.47 -7.37
CA GLU A 193 8.66 -10.34 -8.47
C GLU A 193 9.46 -9.01 -8.37
N GLN A 194 8.78 -7.90 -8.15
CA GLN A 194 9.39 -6.56 -8.17
C GLN A 194 10.37 -6.33 -7.01
N PHE A 195 10.11 -6.91 -5.85
CA PHE A 195 10.92 -6.69 -4.65
C PHE A 195 11.73 -7.91 -4.23
N ILE A 196 12.10 -8.76 -5.17
CA ILE A 196 12.83 -10.01 -4.91
C ILE A 196 14.15 -9.79 -4.15
N ASP A 197 14.84 -8.68 -4.39
CA ASP A 197 16.09 -8.34 -3.69
C ASP A 197 15.85 -8.05 -2.21
N LEU A 198 14.75 -7.38 -1.86
CA LEU A 198 14.37 -7.16 -0.47
C LEU A 198 13.93 -8.47 0.20
N TRP A 199 13.19 -9.31 -0.54
CA TRP A 199 12.82 -10.63 -0.06
C TRP A 199 14.03 -11.50 0.22
N ASN A 200 15.05 -11.50 -0.63
CA ASN A 200 16.29 -12.23 -0.41
C ASN A 200 17.06 -11.74 0.83
N GLN A 201 16.99 -10.43 1.17
CA GLN A 201 17.57 -9.92 2.41
C GLN A 201 16.83 -10.41 3.67
N VAL A 202 15.53 -10.72 3.55
CA VAL A 202 14.72 -11.26 4.65
C VAL A 202 14.88 -12.78 4.78
N LEU A 203 14.87 -13.48 3.65
CA LEU A 203 14.80 -14.94 3.61
C LEU A 203 16.16 -15.62 3.72
N LEU A 204 17.24 -14.95 3.30
CA LEU A 204 18.59 -15.49 3.34
C LEU A 204 19.36 -14.96 4.57
N PHE A 205 19.95 -15.89 5.30
CA PHE A 205 20.86 -15.56 6.40
C PHE A 205 22.30 -15.37 5.86
N ARG A 206 22.58 -14.18 5.31
CA ARG A 206 23.88 -13.84 4.70
C ARG A 206 24.52 -12.61 5.32
#